data_28a2282042fc25a2e6b2171952bfda2b
#
_entry.id   28a2282042fc25a2e6b2171952bfda2b
#
_cell.length_a   1.000
_cell.length_b   1.000
_cell.length_c   1.000
_cell.angle_alpha   90.00
_cell.angle_beta   90.00
_cell.angle_gamma   90.00
#
_symmetry.space_group_name_H-M   'P 1'
#
loop_
_entity.id
_entity.type
_entity.pdbx_description
1 polymer ?
#
loop_
_entity_poly.entity_id
_entity_poly.type
_entity_poly.pdbx_seq_one_letter_code
_entity_poly.pdbx_strand_id
1 'polypeptide(L)'
;LDNVLYDVRGPVVDEANRMERNGTHILKLNIGNPAPFGFRTPDEVIYDMRHQLADCQGYSASQGLFAARKAIMQYAQLKKIPNVDIDDIYTGNGVSELINLSMSALLDDGDEILIPSPDYPLWTACATLAGGKAVHYICDEQSEWYPDMEDIKRKVNSRTKAIVLINPNNPTGALYPREVLQQIVDIAREHQLMIFSDEIYDRLVMDGEEHVSIASLAPDLFCVTFSGLSKSHMIAGFRIGWMILSGNKAIARDYIEGLNMLSNMRLCSNVPAQAVVQTALGGHQSVNDYIIPGGRIYEQREFIYNALCDIPGITAVKPKAAFYIFPKIDTKKFNITNDEQFALDLLREKKILIVHGSGFNWKDPDHFRVVYLPRVEVLEDASVKLRDFLEYYRQ
;
A
#
# COMPACT_ATOMS: atom_id res chain seq x y z
N LEU A 1 16.51 3.71 17.07
CA LEU A 1 15.08 3.74 16.68
C LEU A 1 14.48 5.14 16.62
N ASP A 2 15.15 6.13 17.21
CA ASP A 2 14.64 7.52 17.32
C ASP A 2 14.33 8.18 15.96
N ASN A 3 14.95 7.68 14.88
CA ASN A 3 14.75 8.17 13.52
C ASN A 3 13.74 7.34 12.70
N VAL A 4 13.09 6.36 13.32
CA VAL A 4 12.08 5.51 12.64
C VAL A 4 10.70 6.01 13.00
N LEU A 5 10.01 6.62 12.02
CA LEU A 5 8.65 7.13 12.18
C LEU A 5 7.65 6.18 11.54
N TYR A 6 6.62 5.83 12.29
CA TYR A 6 5.48 5.03 11.81
C TYR A 6 4.18 5.53 12.43
N ASP A 7 3.82 6.77 12.10
CA ASP A 7 2.73 7.53 12.76
C ASP A 7 1.33 7.08 12.35
N VAL A 8 1.20 6.18 11.38
CA VAL A 8 -0.09 5.52 11.07
C VAL A 8 -0.68 4.82 12.31
N ARG A 9 0.17 4.53 13.30
CA ARG A 9 -0.17 3.97 14.63
C ARG A 9 0.41 4.80 15.77
N GLY A 10 0.56 6.09 15.57
CA GLY A 10 1.17 7.02 16.52
C GLY A 10 0.17 7.64 17.53
N PRO A 11 0.47 8.87 18.02
CA PRO A 11 -0.26 9.50 19.12
C PRO A 11 -1.76 9.64 18.91
N VAL A 12 -2.22 9.85 17.67
CA VAL A 12 -3.65 9.96 17.35
C VAL A 12 -4.39 8.64 17.61
N VAL A 13 -3.77 7.52 17.24
CA VAL A 13 -4.33 6.17 17.51
C VAL A 13 -4.29 5.85 19.00
N ASP A 14 -3.26 6.26 19.70
CA ASP A 14 -3.16 6.07 21.17
C ASP A 14 -4.28 6.81 21.89
N GLU A 15 -4.56 8.03 21.49
CA GLU A 15 -5.69 8.80 22.01
C GLU A 15 -7.04 8.14 21.70
N ALA A 16 -7.22 7.64 20.47
CA ALA A 16 -8.42 6.89 20.10
C ALA A 16 -8.62 5.66 20.99
N ASN A 17 -7.57 4.89 21.20
CA ASN A 17 -7.60 3.72 22.08
C ASN A 17 -7.93 4.09 23.53
N ARG A 18 -7.40 5.22 24.03
CA ARG A 18 -7.73 5.73 25.36
C ARG A 18 -9.22 6.10 25.48
N MET A 19 -9.75 6.77 24.47
CA MET A 19 -11.17 7.16 24.43
C MET A 19 -12.09 5.94 24.39
N GLU A 20 -11.74 4.92 23.59
CA GLU A 20 -12.53 3.68 23.49
C GLU A 20 -12.55 2.89 24.82
N ARG A 21 -11.41 2.83 25.54
CA ARG A 21 -11.37 2.21 26.88
C ARG A 21 -12.31 2.91 27.88
N ASN A 22 -12.59 4.20 27.66
CA ASN A 22 -13.52 4.98 28.45
C ASN A 22 -14.96 4.93 27.90
N GLY A 23 -15.24 4.01 26.97
CA GLY A 23 -16.59 3.78 26.44
C GLY A 23 -17.01 4.69 25.28
N THR A 24 -16.09 5.47 24.72
CA THR A 24 -16.39 6.32 23.56
C THR A 24 -16.39 5.48 22.27
N HIS A 25 -17.45 5.58 21.48
CA HIS A 25 -17.47 4.99 20.14
C HIS A 25 -16.77 5.91 19.14
N ILE A 26 -15.82 5.35 18.37
CA ILE A 26 -15.05 6.10 17.38
C ILE A 26 -15.27 5.51 15.99
N LEU A 27 -15.56 6.38 15.03
CA LEU A 27 -15.58 6.02 13.63
C LEU A 27 -14.14 5.97 13.08
N LYS A 28 -13.70 4.77 12.74
CA LYS A 28 -12.32 4.49 12.28
C LYS A 28 -12.20 4.59 10.77
N LEU A 29 -11.66 5.69 10.28
CA LEU A 29 -11.37 5.94 8.86
C LEU A 29 -9.86 5.94 8.59
N ASN A 30 -9.08 5.29 9.45
CA ASN A 30 -7.62 5.36 9.48
C ASN A 30 -6.92 4.12 8.88
N ILE A 31 -7.51 2.94 8.95
CA ILE A 31 -6.86 1.69 8.51
C ILE A 31 -7.66 1.04 7.39
N GLY A 32 -6.97 0.67 6.31
CA GLY A 32 -7.52 -0.10 5.20
C GLY A 32 -7.72 -1.56 5.56
N ASN A 33 -8.66 -1.84 6.46
CA ASN A 33 -9.05 -3.17 6.90
C ASN A 33 -10.51 -3.43 6.50
N PRO A 34 -10.78 -4.17 5.42
CA PRO A 34 -12.14 -4.34 4.89
C PRO A 34 -13.07 -5.16 5.78
N ALA A 35 -12.57 -6.14 6.50
CA ALA A 35 -13.38 -7.10 7.24
C ALA A 35 -14.34 -6.47 8.27
N PRO A 36 -13.92 -5.48 9.10
CA PRO A 36 -14.82 -4.82 10.05
C PRO A 36 -15.99 -4.07 9.39
N PHE A 37 -15.87 -3.74 8.10
CA PHE A 37 -16.91 -3.04 7.34
C PHE A 37 -17.82 -3.99 6.55
N GLY A 38 -17.76 -5.30 6.85
CA GLY A 38 -18.63 -6.32 6.28
C GLY A 38 -18.20 -6.85 4.91
N PHE A 39 -16.98 -6.56 4.48
CA PHE A 39 -16.40 -7.23 3.32
C PHE A 39 -15.95 -8.64 3.66
N ARG A 40 -16.15 -9.57 2.75
CA ARG A 40 -15.81 -10.99 2.93
C ARG A 40 -15.00 -11.51 1.76
N THR A 41 -14.10 -12.45 2.04
CA THR A 41 -13.47 -13.25 1.00
C THR A 41 -14.50 -14.25 0.43
N PRO A 42 -14.31 -14.76 -0.80
CA PRO A 42 -15.13 -15.85 -1.31
C PRO A 42 -15.16 -17.06 -0.36
N ASP A 43 -16.34 -17.65 -0.18
CA ASP A 43 -16.54 -18.75 0.76
C ASP A 43 -15.64 -19.96 0.47
N GLU A 44 -15.32 -20.18 -0.80
CA GLU A 44 -14.41 -21.25 -1.24
C GLU A 44 -13.02 -21.16 -0.61
N VAL A 45 -12.52 -19.95 -0.35
CA VAL A 45 -11.22 -19.75 0.30
C VAL A 45 -11.27 -20.21 1.76
N ILE A 46 -12.35 -19.88 2.46
CA ILE A 46 -12.57 -20.31 3.84
C ILE A 46 -12.77 -21.82 3.93
N TYR A 47 -13.58 -22.36 2.99
CA TYR A 47 -13.81 -23.80 2.91
C TYR A 47 -12.51 -24.56 2.69
N ASP A 48 -11.68 -24.12 1.75
CA ASP A 48 -10.40 -24.73 1.43
C ASP A 48 -9.44 -24.68 2.63
N MET A 49 -9.33 -23.55 3.30
CA MET A 49 -8.48 -23.43 4.50
C MET A 49 -8.90 -24.44 5.57
N ARG A 50 -10.20 -24.54 5.85
CA ARG A 50 -10.72 -25.47 6.86
C ARG A 50 -10.38 -26.93 6.54
N HIS A 51 -10.41 -27.30 5.26
CA HIS A 51 -10.09 -28.66 4.82
C HIS A 51 -8.60 -28.98 4.89
N GLN A 52 -7.75 -28.00 4.61
CA GLN A 52 -6.31 -28.19 4.57
C GLN A 52 -5.60 -28.01 5.93
N LEU A 53 -6.28 -27.49 6.96
CA LEU A 53 -5.66 -27.16 8.25
C LEU A 53 -4.87 -28.32 8.85
N ALA A 54 -5.37 -29.54 8.76
CA ALA A 54 -4.69 -30.72 9.30
C ALA A 54 -3.35 -31.00 8.65
N ASP A 55 -3.18 -30.60 7.38
CA ASP A 55 -1.96 -30.81 6.59
C ASP A 55 -0.98 -29.63 6.71
N CYS A 56 -1.36 -28.58 7.43
CA CYS A 56 -0.57 -27.35 7.56
C CYS A 56 0.27 -27.27 8.84
N GLN A 57 0.48 -28.39 9.56
CA GLN A 57 1.15 -28.37 10.86
C GLN A 57 2.68 -28.26 10.78
N GLY A 58 3.27 -28.67 9.68
CA GLY A 58 4.71 -28.63 9.46
C GLY A 58 5.20 -27.37 8.77
N TYR A 59 6.51 -27.14 8.82
CA TYR A 59 7.14 -26.07 8.02
C TYR A 59 7.04 -26.37 6.52
N SER A 60 6.86 -25.33 5.72
CA SER A 60 7.09 -25.41 4.28
C SER A 60 8.55 -25.10 3.92
N ALA A 61 8.90 -25.22 2.65
CA ALA A 61 10.11 -24.59 2.11
C ALA A 61 10.10 -23.09 2.44
N SER A 62 11.27 -22.49 2.62
CA SER A 62 11.40 -21.09 3.02
C SER A 62 10.80 -20.11 2.01
N GLN A 63 10.87 -20.42 0.73
CA GLN A 63 10.23 -19.64 -0.33
C GLN A 63 8.71 -19.83 -0.38
N GLY A 64 8.20 -20.90 0.14
CA GLY A 64 6.76 -21.20 0.18
C GLY A 64 6.40 -22.55 -0.45
N LEU A 65 5.14 -22.95 -0.24
CA LEU A 65 4.58 -24.17 -0.83
C LEU A 65 4.63 -24.09 -2.36
N PHE A 66 4.90 -25.21 -2.99
CA PHE A 66 4.94 -25.33 -4.45
C PHE A 66 3.64 -24.87 -5.10
N ALA A 67 2.49 -25.30 -4.60
CA ALA A 67 1.19 -24.93 -5.15
C ALA A 67 0.93 -23.42 -5.08
N ALA A 68 1.32 -22.77 -3.98
CA ALA A 68 1.22 -21.32 -3.82
C ALA A 68 2.11 -20.60 -4.83
N ARG A 69 3.39 -20.97 -4.90
CA ARG A 69 4.35 -20.35 -5.83
C ARG A 69 3.96 -20.55 -7.28
N LYS A 70 3.48 -21.74 -7.64
CA LYS A 70 2.99 -22.01 -9.00
C LYS A 70 1.80 -21.13 -9.38
N ALA A 71 0.83 -20.96 -8.48
CA ALA A 71 -0.32 -20.08 -8.71
C ALA A 71 0.12 -18.61 -8.87
N ILE A 72 1.09 -18.16 -8.06
CA ILE A 72 1.66 -16.81 -8.16
C ILE A 72 2.44 -16.64 -9.47
N MET A 73 3.20 -17.64 -9.90
CA MET A 73 3.89 -17.62 -11.20
C MET A 73 2.90 -17.46 -12.36
N GLN A 74 1.78 -18.19 -12.34
CA GLN A 74 0.73 -18.05 -13.33
C GLN A 74 0.10 -16.65 -13.30
N TYR A 75 -0.09 -16.09 -12.12
CA TYR A 75 -0.53 -14.70 -11.96
C TYR A 75 0.48 -13.70 -12.56
N ALA A 76 1.77 -13.91 -12.33
CA ALA A 76 2.82 -13.11 -12.96
C ALA A 76 2.75 -13.15 -14.49
N GLN A 77 2.47 -14.31 -15.07
CA GLN A 77 2.29 -14.47 -16.52
C GLN A 77 1.08 -13.66 -17.04
N LEU A 78 -0.04 -13.68 -16.32
CA LEU A 78 -1.20 -12.84 -16.65
C LEU A 78 -0.88 -11.35 -16.62
N LYS A 79 -0.03 -10.94 -15.70
CA LYS A 79 0.47 -9.55 -15.59
C LYS A 79 1.61 -9.24 -16.57
N LYS A 80 1.97 -10.19 -17.42
CA LYS A 80 3.06 -10.06 -18.43
C LYS A 80 4.42 -9.72 -17.80
N ILE A 81 4.66 -10.15 -16.57
CA ILE A 81 5.95 -9.99 -15.90
C ILE A 81 6.96 -10.99 -16.52
N PRO A 82 8.07 -10.51 -17.06
CA PRO A 82 8.97 -11.35 -17.85
C PRO A 82 9.94 -12.18 -16.98
N ASN A 83 10.38 -13.31 -17.53
CA ASN A 83 11.46 -14.13 -16.99
C ASN A 83 11.22 -14.57 -15.54
N VAL A 84 10.01 -15.05 -15.23
CA VAL A 84 9.64 -15.54 -13.90
C VAL A 84 9.52 -17.05 -13.92
N ASP A 85 10.33 -17.71 -13.10
CA ASP A 85 10.23 -19.11 -12.76
C ASP A 85 9.69 -19.28 -11.34
N ILE A 86 9.34 -20.51 -10.98
CA ILE A 86 8.79 -20.82 -9.65
C ILE A 86 9.77 -20.47 -8.51
N ASP A 87 11.07 -20.57 -8.78
CA ASP A 87 12.12 -20.26 -7.81
C ASP A 87 12.39 -18.75 -7.65
N ASP A 88 11.74 -17.92 -8.45
CA ASP A 88 11.77 -16.46 -8.34
C ASP A 88 10.69 -15.91 -7.40
N ILE A 89 9.93 -16.78 -6.74
CA ILE A 89 8.77 -16.41 -5.96
C ILE A 89 8.99 -16.74 -4.48
N TYR A 90 8.68 -15.76 -3.63
CA TYR A 90 8.78 -15.84 -2.18
C TYR A 90 7.44 -15.48 -1.56
N THR A 91 6.89 -16.36 -0.73
CA THR A 91 5.74 -16.04 0.12
C THR A 91 6.21 -15.39 1.42
N GLY A 92 5.34 -14.56 2.00
CA GLY A 92 5.62 -13.87 3.26
C GLY A 92 4.37 -13.71 4.12
N ASN A 93 4.58 -13.41 5.39
CA ASN A 93 3.52 -13.09 6.34
C ASN A 93 2.95 -11.68 6.07
N GLY A 94 2.34 -11.52 4.90
CA GLY A 94 1.97 -10.25 4.30
C GLY A 94 3.15 -9.60 3.59
N VAL A 95 2.85 -8.60 2.76
CA VAL A 95 3.85 -7.79 2.05
C VAL A 95 4.80 -7.09 3.03
N SER A 96 4.32 -6.76 4.24
CA SER A 96 5.13 -6.09 5.26
C SER A 96 6.39 -6.85 5.66
N GLU A 97 6.31 -8.17 5.81
CA GLU A 97 7.50 -9.00 6.07
C GLU A 97 8.48 -8.95 4.89
N LEU A 98 7.96 -9.04 3.68
CA LEU A 98 8.77 -9.08 2.47
C LEU A 98 9.48 -7.74 2.20
N ILE A 99 8.84 -6.62 2.51
CA ILE A 99 9.49 -5.30 2.48
C ILE A 99 10.67 -5.27 3.45
N ASN A 100 10.48 -5.75 4.66
CA ASN A 100 11.54 -5.80 5.66
C ASN A 100 12.72 -6.68 5.20
N LEU A 101 12.44 -7.87 4.71
CA LEU A 101 13.48 -8.77 4.16
C LEU A 101 14.21 -8.12 2.98
N SER A 102 13.47 -7.49 2.09
CA SER A 102 14.04 -6.85 0.89
C SER A 102 14.99 -5.69 1.24
N MET A 103 14.61 -4.84 2.17
CA MET A 103 15.45 -3.73 2.60
C MET A 103 16.68 -4.22 3.37
N SER A 104 16.50 -5.22 4.23
CA SER A 104 17.61 -5.85 4.97
C SER A 104 18.63 -6.52 4.07
N ALA A 105 18.19 -7.10 2.95
CA ALA A 105 19.08 -7.72 1.98
C ALA A 105 19.82 -6.71 1.08
N LEU A 106 19.26 -5.51 0.90
CA LEU A 106 19.76 -4.54 -0.07
C LEU A 106 20.68 -3.47 0.53
N LEU A 107 20.31 -2.92 1.69
CA LEU A 107 20.86 -1.65 2.16
C LEU A 107 21.95 -1.83 3.21
N ASP A 108 23.05 -1.11 3.00
CA ASP A 108 24.10 -0.87 3.95
C ASP A 108 24.11 0.60 4.38
N ASP A 109 24.98 0.91 5.34
CA ASP A 109 25.17 2.30 5.80
C ASP A 109 25.66 3.20 4.64
N GLY A 110 24.93 4.29 4.43
CA GLY A 110 25.17 5.26 3.37
C GLY A 110 24.50 4.95 2.03
N ASP A 111 23.89 3.79 1.87
CA ASP A 111 23.05 3.50 0.69
C ASP A 111 21.75 4.32 0.72
N GLU A 112 21.31 4.74 -0.45
CA GLU A 112 20.07 5.49 -0.62
C GLU A 112 19.07 4.72 -1.47
N ILE A 113 17.78 4.89 -1.15
CA ILE A 113 16.66 4.36 -1.91
C ILE A 113 15.63 5.45 -2.13
N LEU A 114 15.16 5.58 -3.37
CA LEU A 114 14.10 6.53 -3.72
C LEU A 114 12.74 5.94 -3.37
N ILE A 115 11.97 6.67 -2.55
CA ILE A 115 10.64 6.29 -2.08
C ILE A 115 9.69 7.44 -2.38
N PRO A 116 8.43 7.20 -2.81
CA PRO A 116 7.51 8.28 -3.11
C PRO A 116 7.13 9.09 -1.86
N SER A 117 6.76 10.35 -2.05
CA SER A 117 6.09 11.17 -1.05
C SER A 117 4.81 11.75 -1.68
N PRO A 118 3.61 11.45 -1.15
CA PRO A 118 3.36 10.63 0.04
C PRO A 118 3.59 9.13 -0.22
N ASP A 119 3.91 8.37 0.82
CA ASP A 119 4.17 6.94 0.75
C ASP A 119 3.34 6.13 1.76
N TYR A 120 3.37 4.80 1.60
CA TYR A 120 3.08 3.89 2.70
C TYR A 120 4.34 3.83 3.59
N PRO A 121 4.30 4.35 4.83
CA PRO A 121 5.51 4.67 5.59
C PRO A 121 6.36 3.48 6.02
N LEU A 122 5.85 2.26 5.85
CA LEU A 122 6.62 1.04 6.12
C LEU A 122 7.88 0.95 5.26
N TRP A 123 7.83 1.39 4.01
CA TRP A 123 9.00 1.43 3.13
C TRP A 123 10.11 2.29 3.71
N THR A 124 9.78 3.49 4.14
CA THR A 124 10.75 4.40 4.78
C THR A 124 11.28 3.83 6.09
N ALA A 125 10.40 3.28 6.93
CA ALA A 125 10.79 2.68 8.20
C ALA A 125 11.73 1.48 8.01
N CYS A 126 11.42 0.58 7.09
CA CYS A 126 12.27 -0.58 6.80
C CYS A 126 13.62 -0.19 6.19
N ALA A 127 13.66 0.81 5.31
CA ALA A 127 14.91 1.33 4.76
C ALA A 127 15.81 1.91 5.86
N THR A 128 15.24 2.69 6.77
CA THR A 128 15.96 3.26 7.91
C THR A 128 16.47 2.19 8.87
N LEU A 129 15.64 1.20 9.19
CA LEU A 129 16.02 0.08 10.07
C LEU A 129 17.14 -0.78 9.47
N ALA A 130 17.19 -0.90 8.14
CA ALA A 130 18.24 -1.63 7.45
C ALA A 130 19.59 -0.86 7.37
N GLY A 131 19.63 0.38 7.84
CA GLY A 131 20.83 1.23 7.84
C GLY A 131 20.94 2.13 6.61
N GLY A 132 20.00 2.06 5.67
CA GLY A 132 19.96 2.94 4.51
C GLY A 132 19.24 4.27 4.76
N LYS A 133 19.22 5.10 3.75
CA LYS A 133 18.55 6.38 3.75
C LYS A 133 17.42 6.42 2.73
N ALA A 134 16.21 6.68 3.21
CA ALA A 134 15.07 6.97 2.35
C ALA A 134 15.20 8.40 1.79
N VAL A 135 15.15 8.52 0.46
CA VAL A 135 15.15 9.80 -0.25
C VAL A 135 13.80 9.90 -0.97
N HIS A 136 12.94 10.80 -0.52
CA HIS A 136 11.59 10.91 -1.03
C HIS A 136 11.56 11.74 -2.32
N TYR A 137 11.02 11.16 -3.39
CA TYR A 137 10.64 11.92 -4.58
C TYR A 137 9.17 12.33 -4.48
N ILE A 138 8.84 13.48 -5.06
CA ILE A 138 7.50 14.06 -4.95
C ILE A 138 6.55 13.43 -5.96
N CYS A 139 5.36 13.05 -5.50
CA CYS A 139 4.19 12.82 -6.35
C CYS A 139 3.39 14.12 -6.40
N ASP A 140 3.06 14.57 -7.61
CA ASP A 140 2.47 15.88 -7.85
C ASP A 140 0.94 15.81 -7.87
N GLU A 141 0.29 16.42 -6.88
CA GLU A 141 -1.18 16.50 -6.80
C GLU A 141 -1.81 17.15 -8.04
N GLN A 142 -1.15 18.15 -8.61
CA GLN A 142 -1.65 18.84 -9.80
C GLN A 142 -1.56 17.97 -11.06
N SER A 143 -0.78 16.91 -11.01
CA SER A 143 -0.62 15.91 -12.07
C SER A 143 -1.19 14.55 -11.62
N GLU A 144 -2.36 14.55 -11.01
CA GLU A 144 -3.06 13.34 -10.55
C GLU A 144 -2.24 12.46 -9.61
N TRP A 145 -1.37 13.05 -8.82
CA TRP A 145 -0.43 12.36 -7.92
C TRP A 145 0.63 11.51 -8.64
N TYR A 146 0.89 11.76 -9.91
CA TYR A 146 1.96 11.04 -10.61
C TYR A 146 3.33 11.48 -10.08
N PRO A 147 4.31 10.56 -10.08
CA PRO A 147 5.70 10.90 -9.73
C PRO A 147 6.24 12.04 -10.60
N ASP A 148 6.89 13.01 -9.97
CA ASP A 148 7.60 14.09 -10.66
C ASP A 148 8.95 13.56 -11.17
N MET A 149 9.07 13.37 -12.47
CA MET A 149 10.27 12.80 -13.10
C MET A 149 11.50 13.68 -12.94
N GLU A 150 11.34 15.00 -12.98
CA GLU A 150 12.46 15.93 -12.77
C GLU A 150 12.96 15.89 -11.32
N ASP A 151 12.06 15.72 -10.36
CA ASP A 151 12.43 15.53 -8.96
C ASP A 151 13.18 14.21 -8.72
N ILE A 152 12.73 13.13 -9.35
CA ILE A 152 13.44 11.84 -9.33
C ILE A 152 14.86 12.01 -9.87
N LYS A 153 15.02 12.60 -11.04
CA LYS A 153 16.33 12.81 -11.68
C LYS A 153 17.29 13.64 -10.81
N ARG A 154 16.77 14.68 -10.14
CA ARG A 154 17.58 15.51 -9.22
C ARG A 154 18.08 14.75 -8.01
N LYS A 155 17.35 13.73 -7.56
CA LYS A 155 17.61 13.01 -6.31
C LYS A 155 18.42 11.73 -6.50
N VAL A 156 18.53 11.23 -7.73
CA VAL A 156 19.41 10.11 -8.05
C VAL A 156 20.87 10.53 -7.91
N ASN A 157 21.69 9.70 -7.26
CA ASN A 157 23.12 9.90 -7.15
C ASN A 157 23.86 8.54 -7.08
N SER A 158 25.16 8.55 -6.92
CA SER A 158 25.99 7.33 -6.91
C SER A 158 25.70 6.36 -5.76
N ARG A 159 24.96 6.79 -4.72
CA ARG A 159 24.56 5.96 -3.58
C ARG A 159 23.16 5.35 -3.76
N THR A 160 22.42 5.80 -4.77
CA THR A 160 21.08 5.30 -5.04
C THR A 160 21.11 3.87 -5.55
N LYS A 161 20.48 2.95 -4.83
CA LYS A 161 20.43 1.52 -5.19
C LYS A 161 19.18 1.16 -5.97
N ALA A 162 18.06 1.76 -5.61
CA ALA A 162 16.77 1.37 -6.14
C ALA A 162 15.76 2.50 -6.08
N ILE A 163 14.67 2.32 -6.81
CA ILE A 163 13.47 3.15 -6.74
C ILE A 163 12.27 2.30 -6.34
N VAL A 164 11.47 2.78 -5.40
CA VAL A 164 10.22 2.18 -4.96
C VAL A 164 9.05 2.88 -5.63
N LEU A 165 8.12 2.09 -6.18
CA LEU A 165 6.81 2.55 -6.60
C LEU A 165 5.75 1.90 -5.70
N ILE A 166 4.67 2.64 -5.44
CA ILE A 166 3.45 2.13 -4.84
C ILE A 166 2.34 2.43 -5.84
N ASN A 167 1.94 1.43 -6.62
CA ASN A 167 1.01 1.60 -7.72
C ASN A 167 0.06 0.38 -7.86
N PRO A 168 -1.24 0.54 -7.59
CA PRO A 168 -1.94 1.76 -7.15
C PRO A 168 -1.46 2.29 -5.79
N ASN A 169 -1.57 3.60 -5.60
CA ASN A 169 -0.92 4.29 -4.49
C ASN A 169 -1.77 4.31 -3.21
N ASN A 170 -1.13 4.06 -2.10
CA ASN A 170 -1.58 4.40 -0.76
C ASN A 170 -0.63 5.54 -0.27
N PRO A 171 -1.14 6.74 0.04
CA PRO A 171 -2.52 7.07 0.46
C PRO A 171 -3.42 7.71 -0.61
N THR A 172 -2.96 7.97 -1.82
CA THR A 172 -3.65 8.85 -2.77
C THR A 172 -4.73 8.17 -3.61
N GLY A 173 -4.67 6.85 -3.76
CA GLY A 173 -5.54 6.11 -4.69
C GLY A 173 -5.18 6.34 -6.17
N ALA A 174 -4.04 6.91 -6.47
CA ALA A 174 -3.57 7.13 -7.84
C ALA A 174 -3.26 5.82 -8.55
N LEU A 175 -3.48 5.80 -9.84
CA LEU A 175 -3.08 4.72 -10.75
C LEU A 175 -2.18 5.31 -11.83
N TYR A 176 -0.95 4.81 -11.92
CA TYR A 176 0.01 5.33 -12.90
C TYR A 176 -0.20 4.68 -14.26
N PRO A 177 -0.42 5.48 -15.33
CA PRO A 177 -0.54 4.94 -16.68
C PRO A 177 0.80 4.43 -17.22
N ARG A 178 0.72 3.63 -18.28
CA ARG A 178 1.90 3.04 -18.95
C ARG A 178 2.99 4.07 -19.26
N GLU A 179 2.63 5.24 -19.73
CA GLU A 179 3.56 6.30 -20.12
C GLU A 179 4.38 6.83 -18.94
N VAL A 180 3.75 6.96 -17.78
CA VAL A 180 4.42 7.35 -16.53
C VAL A 180 5.38 6.24 -16.07
N LEU A 181 4.92 4.99 -16.10
CA LEU A 181 5.76 3.84 -15.74
C LEU A 181 6.97 3.71 -16.68
N GLN A 182 6.78 3.94 -17.97
CA GLN A 182 7.88 3.90 -18.95
C GLN A 182 8.95 4.95 -18.66
N GLN A 183 8.56 6.16 -18.28
CA GLN A 183 9.51 7.21 -17.90
C GLN A 183 10.33 6.80 -16.66
N ILE A 184 9.72 6.15 -15.68
CA ILE A 184 10.43 5.62 -14.51
C ILE A 184 11.41 4.51 -14.92
N VAL A 185 10.99 3.60 -15.79
CA VAL A 185 11.87 2.55 -16.33
C VAL A 185 13.08 3.17 -17.05
N ASP A 186 12.87 4.22 -17.84
CA ASP A 186 13.95 4.87 -18.56
C ASP A 186 14.97 5.52 -17.62
N ILE A 187 14.51 6.16 -16.55
CA ILE A 187 15.39 6.70 -15.49
C ILE A 187 16.15 5.57 -14.78
N ALA A 188 15.45 4.51 -14.41
CA ALA A 188 16.07 3.37 -13.74
C ALA A 188 17.13 2.70 -14.63
N ARG A 189 16.88 2.62 -15.93
CA ARG A 189 17.85 2.10 -16.92
C ARG A 189 19.08 2.98 -17.04
N GLU A 190 18.89 4.29 -17.16
CA GLU A 190 19.98 5.27 -17.25
C GLU A 190 20.90 5.22 -16.02
N HIS A 191 20.34 5.06 -14.84
CA HIS A 191 21.07 5.06 -13.58
C HIS A 191 21.33 3.66 -13.00
N GLN A 192 20.98 2.61 -13.71
CA GLN A 192 21.15 1.21 -13.30
C GLN A 192 20.51 0.89 -11.93
N LEU A 193 19.30 1.39 -11.70
CA LEU A 193 18.55 1.17 -10.47
C LEU A 193 17.75 -0.13 -10.52
N MET A 194 17.65 -0.80 -9.39
CA MET A 194 16.63 -1.81 -9.17
C MET A 194 15.25 -1.16 -9.01
N ILE A 195 14.19 -1.86 -9.39
CA ILE A 195 12.82 -1.38 -9.22
C ILE A 195 12.09 -2.27 -8.21
N PHE A 196 11.57 -1.67 -7.15
CA PHE A 196 10.65 -2.30 -6.21
C PHE A 196 9.26 -1.73 -6.43
N SER A 197 8.29 -2.60 -6.76
CA SER A 197 6.92 -2.19 -7.05
C SER A 197 5.93 -2.84 -6.08
N ASP A 198 5.32 -2.04 -5.22
CA ASP A 198 4.23 -2.44 -4.35
C ASP A 198 2.92 -2.36 -5.12
N GLU A 199 2.38 -3.51 -5.51
CA GLU A 199 1.19 -3.64 -6.33
C GLU A 199 0.03 -4.31 -5.58
N ILE A 200 -0.01 -4.17 -4.26
CA ILE A 200 -1.02 -4.81 -3.40
C ILE A 200 -2.48 -4.44 -3.77
N TYR A 201 -2.68 -3.28 -4.40
CA TYR A 201 -3.99 -2.79 -4.83
C TYR A 201 -4.30 -3.02 -6.32
N ASP A 202 -3.53 -3.82 -7.01
CA ASP A 202 -3.58 -3.99 -8.47
C ASP A 202 -4.94 -4.45 -9.02
N ARG A 203 -5.77 -5.10 -8.18
CA ARG A 203 -7.12 -5.55 -8.53
C ARG A 203 -8.23 -4.60 -8.09
N LEU A 204 -7.91 -3.56 -7.35
CA LEU A 204 -8.83 -2.56 -6.85
C LEU A 204 -8.77 -1.30 -7.74
N VAL A 205 -9.03 -1.50 -9.04
CA VAL A 205 -8.97 -0.45 -10.06
C VAL A 205 -10.36 -0.20 -10.62
N MET A 206 -10.76 1.05 -10.71
CA MET A 206 -12.11 1.50 -11.08
C MET A 206 -12.11 2.21 -12.44
N ASP A 207 -13.30 2.60 -12.92
CA ASP A 207 -13.52 3.41 -14.12
C ASP A 207 -13.07 2.75 -15.44
N GLY A 208 -12.99 1.42 -15.48
CA GLY A 208 -12.52 0.70 -16.67
C GLY A 208 -11.03 0.88 -16.96
N GLU A 209 -10.29 1.47 -16.04
CA GLU A 209 -8.83 1.60 -16.13
C GLU A 209 -8.16 0.24 -15.88
N GLU A 210 -6.94 0.10 -16.37
CA GLU A 210 -6.19 -1.13 -16.28
C GLU A 210 -4.86 -0.92 -15.53
N HIS A 211 -4.57 -1.79 -14.57
CA HIS A 211 -3.27 -1.80 -13.90
C HIS A 211 -2.21 -2.45 -14.78
N VAL A 212 -1.12 -1.74 -15.02
CA VAL A 212 0.09 -2.26 -15.68
C VAL A 212 1.16 -2.48 -14.64
N SER A 213 1.73 -3.71 -14.57
CA SER A 213 2.92 -3.95 -13.75
C SER A 213 4.15 -3.31 -14.40
N ILE A 214 4.91 -2.51 -13.66
CA ILE A 214 6.11 -1.87 -14.20
C ILE A 214 7.15 -2.90 -14.65
N ALA A 215 7.21 -4.06 -14.01
CA ALA A 215 8.11 -5.14 -14.39
C ALA A 215 7.88 -5.61 -15.84
N SER A 216 6.63 -5.53 -16.35
CA SER A 216 6.31 -5.88 -17.73
C SER A 216 6.98 -4.97 -18.77
N LEU A 217 7.43 -3.79 -18.36
CA LEU A 217 8.07 -2.79 -19.20
C LEU A 217 9.61 -2.79 -19.09
N ALA A 218 10.16 -3.60 -18.18
CA ALA A 218 11.59 -3.57 -17.83
C ALA A 218 12.24 -4.95 -17.82
N PRO A 219 12.22 -5.69 -18.96
CA PRO A 219 12.80 -7.05 -19.02
C PRO A 219 14.32 -7.09 -18.86
N ASP A 220 14.98 -5.98 -19.12
CA ASP A 220 16.44 -5.79 -19.03
C ASP A 220 16.90 -5.32 -17.64
N LEU A 221 15.99 -4.86 -16.80
CA LEU A 221 16.28 -4.42 -15.43
C LEU A 221 15.92 -5.55 -14.44
N PHE A 222 16.41 -5.42 -13.21
CA PHE A 222 15.97 -6.28 -12.12
C PHE A 222 14.80 -5.61 -11.37
N CYS A 223 13.67 -6.31 -11.31
CA CYS A 223 12.45 -5.84 -10.66
C CYS A 223 12.01 -6.82 -9.56
N VAL A 224 11.52 -6.28 -8.46
CA VAL A 224 10.83 -7.04 -7.40
C VAL A 224 9.41 -6.50 -7.29
N THR A 225 8.44 -7.36 -7.55
CA THR A 225 7.01 -7.01 -7.51
C THR A 225 6.35 -7.64 -6.28
N PHE A 226 5.67 -6.82 -5.48
CA PHE A 226 5.00 -7.23 -4.25
C PHE A 226 3.50 -7.20 -4.44
N SER A 227 2.82 -8.25 -4.01
CA SER A 227 1.36 -8.31 -3.95
C SER A 227 0.91 -9.32 -2.90
N GLY A 228 -0.38 -9.58 -2.81
CA GLY A 228 -0.93 -10.51 -1.83
C GLY A 228 -2.45 -10.55 -1.86
N LEU A 229 -3.03 -11.26 -0.90
CA LEU A 229 -4.47 -11.45 -0.79
C LEU A 229 -5.15 -10.48 0.19
N SER A 230 -4.39 -9.69 0.93
CA SER A 230 -4.91 -8.83 2.00
C SER A 230 -6.03 -7.90 1.53
N LYS A 231 -5.89 -7.34 0.34
CA LYS A 231 -6.79 -6.31 -0.19
C LYS A 231 -7.71 -6.86 -1.27
N SER A 232 -7.18 -7.59 -2.22
CA SER A 232 -7.97 -8.18 -3.33
C SER A 232 -8.97 -9.23 -2.86
N HIS A 233 -8.65 -9.98 -1.82
CA HIS A 233 -9.48 -11.05 -1.27
C HIS A 233 -10.03 -10.75 0.12
N MET A 234 -9.89 -9.52 0.61
CA MET A 234 -10.44 -9.05 1.91
C MET A 234 -9.96 -9.87 3.12
N ILE A 235 -8.77 -10.46 3.06
CA ILE A 235 -8.21 -11.35 4.10
C ILE A 235 -6.90 -10.83 4.69
N ALA A 236 -6.84 -9.54 4.99
CA ALA A 236 -5.65 -8.93 5.59
C ALA A 236 -5.16 -9.67 6.86
N GLY A 237 -6.06 -10.26 7.61
CA GLY A 237 -5.75 -11.03 8.83
C GLY A 237 -5.10 -12.40 8.58
N PHE A 238 -5.18 -12.95 7.37
CA PHE A 238 -4.52 -14.22 7.04
C PHE A 238 -3.01 -14.07 6.90
N ARG A 239 -2.52 -12.86 6.70
CA ARG A 239 -1.10 -12.55 6.56
C ARG A 239 -0.43 -13.33 5.42
N ILE A 240 -0.91 -13.19 4.22
CA ILE A 240 -0.33 -13.79 3.02
C ILE A 240 -0.03 -12.76 1.94
N GLY A 241 1.23 -12.67 1.58
CA GLY A 241 1.75 -11.88 0.49
C GLY A 241 2.86 -12.62 -0.24
N TRP A 242 3.33 -12.05 -1.31
CA TRP A 242 4.44 -12.59 -2.10
C TRP A 242 5.25 -11.49 -2.75
N MET A 243 6.50 -11.83 -3.09
CA MET A 243 7.31 -11.04 -3.99
C MET A 243 7.76 -11.92 -5.17
N ILE A 244 7.87 -11.28 -6.32
CA ILE A 244 8.24 -11.88 -7.61
C ILE A 244 9.49 -11.19 -8.10
N LEU A 245 10.57 -11.97 -8.27
CA LEU A 245 11.82 -11.50 -8.88
C LEU A 245 11.72 -11.67 -10.39
N SER A 246 12.06 -10.63 -11.15
CA SER A 246 11.89 -10.65 -12.60
C SER A 246 12.95 -9.86 -13.34
N GLY A 247 12.95 -9.99 -14.65
CA GLY A 247 13.87 -9.30 -15.54
C GLY A 247 15.28 -9.92 -15.55
N ASN A 248 16.30 -9.09 -15.48
CA ASN A 248 17.70 -9.52 -15.49
C ASN A 248 18.19 -9.85 -14.08
N LYS A 249 17.99 -11.08 -13.64
CA LYS A 249 18.40 -11.56 -12.32
C LYS A 249 19.91 -11.72 -12.16
N ALA A 250 20.64 -11.80 -13.26
CA ALA A 250 22.09 -11.97 -13.22
C ALA A 250 22.83 -10.79 -12.58
N ILE A 251 22.25 -9.59 -12.65
CA ILE A 251 22.85 -8.39 -12.06
C ILE A 251 22.61 -8.26 -10.54
N ALA A 252 21.75 -9.11 -9.98
CA ALA A 252 21.31 -9.04 -8.58
C ALA A 252 21.59 -10.34 -7.80
N ARG A 253 22.61 -11.11 -8.19
CA ARG A 253 22.91 -12.42 -7.58
C ARG A 253 23.10 -12.35 -6.07
N ASP A 254 23.92 -11.41 -5.61
CA ASP A 254 24.24 -11.26 -4.19
C ASP A 254 23.00 -10.86 -3.39
N TYR A 255 22.16 -10.00 -3.96
CA TYR A 255 20.87 -9.63 -3.36
C TYR A 255 19.93 -10.84 -3.23
N ILE A 256 19.82 -11.66 -4.28
CA ILE A 256 19.00 -12.88 -4.27
C ILE A 256 19.52 -13.87 -3.24
N GLU A 257 20.83 -14.03 -3.13
CA GLU A 257 21.45 -14.88 -2.10
C GLU A 257 21.12 -14.36 -0.69
N GLY A 258 21.19 -13.06 -0.47
CA GLY A 258 20.76 -12.41 0.77
C GLY A 258 19.29 -12.68 1.11
N LEU A 259 18.40 -12.58 0.13
CA LEU A 259 16.97 -12.91 0.30
C LEU A 259 16.76 -14.37 0.69
N ASN A 260 17.48 -15.30 0.05
CA ASN A 260 17.44 -16.72 0.38
C ASN A 260 17.90 -16.97 1.81
N MET A 261 19.01 -16.36 2.21
CA MET A 261 19.54 -16.47 3.57
C MET A 261 18.51 -15.97 4.61
N LEU A 262 17.97 -14.78 4.44
CA LEU A 262 17.00 -14.19 5.36
C LEU A 262 15.70 -15.01 5.41
N SER A 263 15.25 -15.51 4.27
CA SER A 263 14.07 -16.39 4.20
C SER A 263 14.30 -17.70 4.95
N ASN A 264 15.48 -18.30 4.80
CA ASN A 264 15.86 -19.52 5.53
C ASN A 264 15.96 -19.28 7.03
N MET A 265 16.49 -18.15 7.46
CA MET A 265 16.62 -17.80 8.89
C MET A 265 15.26 -17.70 9.59
N ARG A 266 14.24 -17.21 8.91
CA ARG A 266 12.88 -17.11 9.48
C ARG A 266 12.05 -18.38 9.29
N LEU A 267 12.59 -19.41 8.67
CA LEU A 267 12.00 -20.72 8.34
C LEU A 267 11.02 -20.63 7.16
N CYS A 268 9.78 -20.23 7.38
CA CYS A 268 8.78 -20.04 6.31
C CYS A 268 7.70 -19.05 6.75
N SER A 269 6.88 -18.60 5.81
CA SER A 269 5.65 -17.88 6.15
C SER A 269 4.57 -18.86 6.65
N ASN A 270 3.47 -18.35 7.20
CA ASN A 270 2.44 -19.22 7.76
C ASN A 270 1.83 -20.14 6.70
N VAL A 271 1.89 -21.43 6.95
CA VAL A 271 1.49 -22.46 5.99
C VAL A 271 -0.01 -22.49 5.72
N PRO A 272 -0.91 -22.31 6.71
CA PRO A 272 -2.34 -22.27 6.44
C PRO A 272 -2.76 -21.21 5.42
N ALA A 273 -2.16 -20.04 5.46
CA ALA A 273 -2.46 -18.99 4.50
C ALA A 273 -1.85 -19.26 3.10
N GLN A 274 -0.66 -19.86 3.05
CA GLN A 274 -0.08 -20.31 1.78
C GLN A 274 -0.96 -21.35 1.08
N ALA A 275 -1.58 -22.24 1.85
CA ALA A 275 -2.37 -23.36 1.32
C ALA A 275 -3.60 -22.91 0.51
N VAL A 276 -4.12 -21.69 0.76
CA VAL A 276 -5.29 -21.17 0.04
C VAL A 276 -4.97 -20.26 -1.14
N VAL A 277 -3.71 -19.99 -1.40
CA VAL A 277 -3.31 -19.07 -2.50
C VAL A 277 -3.82 -19.56 -3.85
N GLN A 278 -3.69 -20.84 -4.14
CA GLN A 278 -4.14 -21.41 -5.39
C GLN A 278 -5.66 -21.25 -5.58
N THR A 279 -6.44 -21.57 -4.57
CA THR A 279 -7.90 -21.42 -4.60
C THR A 279 -8.29 -19.95 -4.72
N ALA A 280 -7.65 -19.05 -3.99
CA ALA A 280 -7.92 -17.62 -4.07
C ALA A 280 -7.63 -17.04 -5.45
N LEU A 281 -6.48 -17.34 -6.04
CA LEU A 281 -6.09 -16.81 -7.35
C LEU A 281 -6.85 -17.45 -8.51
N GLY A 282 -7.20 -18.73 -8.39
CA GLY A 282 -7.92 -19.48 -9.43
C GLY A 282 -9.44 -19.45 -9.33
N GLY A 283 -9.98 -19.03 -8.19
CA GLY A 283 -11.41 -19.03 -7.91
C GLY A 283 -12.13 -17.75 -8.29
N HIS A 284 -13.30 -17.56 -7.70
CA HIS A 284 -14.12 -16.36 -7.92
C HIS A 284 -13.43 -15.10 -7.39
N GLN A 285 -13.36 -14.06 -8.21
CA GLN A 285 -12.75 -12.78 -7.87
C GLN A 285 -13.83 -11.77 -7.44
N SER A 286 -14.36 -11.91 -6.23
CA SER A 286 -15.44 -11.07 -5.69
C SER A 286 -15.11 -9.58 -5.64
N VAL A 287 -13.83 -9.22 -5.63
CA VAL A 287 -13.39 -7.82 -5.70
C VAL A 287 -13.95 -7.12 -6.94
N ASN A 288 -14.13 -7.84 -8.05
CA ASN A 288 -14.65 -7.27 -9.28
C ASN A 288 -16.08 -6.71 -9.12
N ASP A 289 -16.87 -7.27 -8.23
CA ASP A 289 -18.23 -6.81 -7.96
C ASP A 289 -18.27 -5.52 -7.12
N TYR A 290 -17.19 -5.21 -6.42
CA TYR A 290 -17.09 -4.02 -5.56
C TYR A 290 -16.62 -2.76 -6.29
N ILE A 291 -15.93 -2.90 -7.42
CA ILE A 291 -15.21 -1.82 -8.09
C ILE A 291 -15.89 -1.30 -9.36
N ILE A 292 -17.06 -1.79 -9.69
CA ILE A 292 -17.88 -1.38 -10.82
C ILE A 292 -19.07 -0.52 -10.36
N PRO A 293 -19.70 0.27 -11.23
CA PRO A 293 -20.93 1.01 -10.89
C PRO A 293 -21.97 0.10 -10.21
N GLY A 294 -22.49 0.53 -9.08
CA GLY A 294 -23.36 -0.25 -8.19
C GLY A 294 -22.62 -1.09 -7.14
N GLY A 295 -21.33 -1.30 -7.28
CA GLY A 295 -20.49 -1.97 -6.29
C GLY A 295 -20.16 -1.08 -5.10
N ARG A 296 -19.99 -1.69 -3.92
CA ARG A 296 -19.82 -0.93 -2.65
C ARG A 296 -18.63 0.01 -2.67
N ILE A 297 -17.46 -0.42 -3.13
CA ILE A 297 -16.25 0.42 -3.12
C ILE A 297 -16.41 1.58 -4.11
N TYR A 298 -16.97 1.29 -5.29
CA TYR A 298 -17.25 2.30 -6.30
C TYR A 298 -18.21 3.38 -5.78
N GLU A 299 -19.35 2.98 -5.23
CA GLU A 299 -20.38 3.93 -4.74
C GLU A 299 -19.87 4.73 -3.52
N GLN A 300 -19.12 4.08 -2.63
CA GLN A 300 -18.52 4.75 -1.47
C GLN A 300 -17.45 5.77 -1.90
N ARG A 301 -16.65 5.47 -2.93
CA ARG A 301 -15.72 6.44 -3.52
C ARG A 301 -16.44 7.64 -4.12
N GLU A 302 -17.44 7.40 -4.95
CA GLU A 302 -18.24 8.47 -5.57
C GLU A 302 -18.84 9.40 -4.51
N PHE A 303 -19.43 8.81 -3.48
CA PHE A 303 -20.02 9.58 -2.38
C PHE A 303 -18.97 10.43 -1.65
N ILE A 304 -17.89 9.81 -1.15
CA ILE A 304 -16.93 10.53 -0.30
C ILE A 304 -16.17 11.61 -1.06
N TYR A 305 -15.83 11.35 -2.33
CA TYR A 305 -15.18 12.36 -3.17
C TYR A 305 -16.04 13.60 -3.29
N ASN A 306 -17.31 13.45 -3.67
CA ASN A 306 -18.23 14.58 -3.80
C ASN A 306 -18.48 15.26 -2.46
N ALA A 307 -18.74 14.50 -1.40
CA ALA A 307 -19.01 15.04 -0.07
C ALA A 307 -17.85 15.87 0.49
N LEU A 308 -16.60 15.43 0.31
CA LEU A 308 -15.43 16.17 0.75
C LEU A 308 -15.20 17.44 -0.09
N CYS A 309 -15.33 17.35 -1.41
CA CYS A 309 -15.17 18.51 -2.29
C CYS A 309 -16.27 19.57 -2.11
N ASP A 310 -17.42 19.22 -1.57
CA ASP A 310 -18.51 20.16 -1.21
C ASP A 310 -18.23 20.93 0.08
N ILE A 311 -17.21 20.57 0.85
CA ILE A 311 -16.83 21.29 2.06
C ILE A 311 -15.92 22.47 1.69
N PRO A 312 -16.30 23.72 2.02
CA PRO A 312 -15.47 24.89 1.72
C PRO A 312 -14.10 24.83 2.37
N GLY A 313 -13.04 24.81 1.58
CA GLY A 313 -11.66 24.69 2.04
C GLY A 313 -11.08 23.29 1.92
N ILE A 314 -11.82 22.34 1.36
CA ILE A 314 -11.31 21.00 1.00
C ILE A 314 -11.34 20.82 -0.51
N THR A 315 -10.27 20.27 -1.04
CA THR A 315 -10.16 19.81 -2.43
C THR A 315 -9.56 18.40 -2.45
N ALA A 316 -9.81 17.66 -3.50
CA ALA A 316 -9.23 16.34 -3.66
C ALA A 316 -9.07 15.96 -5.13
N VAL A 317 -8.10 15.10 -5.41
CA VAL A 317 -8.01 14.35 -6.66
C VAL A 317 -8.85 13.09 -6.49
N LYS A 318 -9.72 12.80 -7.45
CA LYS A 318 -10.56 11.59 -7.40
C LYS A 318 -9.70 10.35 -7.48
N PRO A 319 -9.76 9.43 -6.49
CA PRO A 319 -9.00 8.19 -6.55
C PRO A 319 -9.46 7.31 -7.72
N LYS A 320 -8.53 6.68 -8.42
CA LYS A 320 -8.83 5.71 -9.48
C LYS A 320 -8.76 4.26 -8.98
N ALA A 321 -8.14 4.05 -7.83
CA ALA A 321 -7.88 2.72 -7.31
C ALA A 321 -7.81 2.69 -5.77
N ALA A 322 -7.65 1.50 -5.20
CA ALA A 322 -7.64 1.24 -3.77
C ALA A 322 -8.96 1.64 -3.09
N PHE A 323 -8.91 2.06 -1.84
CA PHE A 323 -10.08 2.52 -1.08
C PHE A 323 -9.70 3.68 -0.13
N TYR A 324 -8.81 4.56 -0.63
CA TYR A 324 -8.32 5.74 0.05
C TYR A 324 -8.56 6.99 -0.77
N ILE A 325 -8.83 8.09 -0.08
CA ILE A 325 -8.80 9.44 -0.63
C ILE A 325 -7.88 10.31 0.22
N PHE A 326 -7.13 11.21 -0.41
CA PHE A 326 -6.12 12.05 0.22
C PHE A 326 -6.42 13.53 -0.05
N PRO A 327 -7.45 14.09 0.62
CA PRO A 327 -7.89 15.47 0.40
C PRO A 327 -6.90 16.48 0.96
N LYS A 328 -6.87 17.64 0.30
CA LYS A 328 -6.15 18.83 0.73
C LYS A 328 -7.08 19.73 1.52
N ILE A 329 -6.57 20.30 2.62
CA ILE A 329 -7.25 21.28 3.45
C ILE A 329 -6.57 22.65 3.36
N ASP A 330 -7.35 23.71 3.26
CA ASP A 330 -6.85 25.09 3.22
C ASP A 330 -6.29 25.50 4.58
N THR A 331 -4.98 25.37 4.72
CA THR A 331 -4.28 25.67 5.99
C THR A 331 -4.37 27.13 6.41
N LYS A 332 -4.51 28.05 5.48
CA LYS A 332 -4.68 29.48 5.78
C LYS A 332 -6.05 29.77 6.34
N LYS A 333 -7.09 29.20 5.72
CA LYS A 333 -8.47 29.37 6.16
C LYS A 333 -8.70 28.85 7.58
N PHE A 334 -8.07 27.74 7.93
CA PHE A 334 -8.26 27.05 9.22
C PHE A 334 -7.10 27.25 10.21
N ASN A 335 -6.10 28.05 9.85
CA ASN A 335 -4.90 28.33 10.65
C ASN A 335 -4.12 27.04 11.01
N ILE A 336 -4.10 26.04 10.14
CA ILE A 336 -3.46 24.76 10.41
C ILE A 336 -1.96 24.90 10.21
N THR A 337 -1.20 24.60 11.26
CA THR A 337 0.28 24.56 11.26
C THR A 337 0.80 23.16 11.61
N ASN A 338 -0.06 22.30 12.18
CA ASN A 338 0.26 20.94 12.58
C ASN A 338 -0.91 20.00 12.24
N ASP A 339 -0.72 19.14 11.27
CA ASP A 339 -1.76 18.23 10.78
C ASP A 339 -2.06 17.09 11.76
N GLU A 340 -1.10 16.67 12.59
CA GLU A 340 -1.35 15.71 13.68
C GLU A 340 -2.29 16.31 14.72
N GLN A 341 -2.07 17.58 15.11
CA GLN A 341 -2.96 18.29 16.03
C GLN A 341 -4.38 18.43 15.45
N PHE A 342 -4.49 18.74 14.15
CA PHE A 342 -5.77 18.76 13.46
C PHE A 342 -6.51 17.41 13.58
N ALA A 343 -5.80 16.30 13.34
CA ALA A 343 -6.37 14.96 13.48
C ALA A 343 -6.79 14.63 14.91
N LEU A 344 -6.00 15.05 15.91
CA LEU A 344 -6.33 14.90 17.33
C LEU A 344 -7.60 15.71 17.73
N ASP A 345 -7.71 16.93 17.27
CA ASP A 345 -8.85 17.80 17.58
C ASP A 345 -10.13 17.25 16.94
N LEU A 346 -10.06 16.83 15.68
CA LEU A 346 -11.18 16.15 15.01
C LEU A 346 -11.63 14.89 15.76
N LEU A 347 -10.66 14.06 16.18
CA LEU A 347 -10.94 12.86 16.96
C LEU A 347 -11.64 13.18 18.28
N ARG A 348 -11.12 14.15 19.04
CA ARG A 348 -11.65 14.51 20.36
C ARG A 348 -13.04 15.10 20.28
N GLU A 349 -13.29 15.95 19.29
CA GLU A 349 -14.57 16.64 19.15
C GLU A 349 -15.63 15.82 18.42
N LYS A 350 -15.27 15.23 17.28
CA LYS A 350 -16.24 14.55 16.40
C LYS A 350 -16.18 13.03 16.44
N LYS A 351 -15.21 12.43 17.17
CA LYS A 351 -15.05 10.98 17.30
C LYS A 351 -14.76 10.30 15.95
N ILE A 352 -14.04 11.00 15.07
CA ILE A 352 -13.60 10.51 13.76
C ILE A 352 -12.09 10.37 13.78
N LEU A 353 -11.61 9.18 13.46
CA LEU A 353 -10.19 8.86 13.40
C LEU A 353 -9.73 8.79 11.94
N ILE A 354 -8.92 9.76 11.54
CA ILE A 354 -8.24 9.84 10.24
C ILE A 354 -6.73 9.68 10.43
N VAL A 355 -5.97 9.65 9.34
CA VAL A 355 -4.50 9.75 9.39
C VAL A 355 -4.07 11.05 8.74
N HIS A 356 -3.28 11.84 9.46
CA HIS A 356 -2.70 13.08 8.98
C HIS A 356 -1.66 12.85 7.87
N GLY A 357 -1.47 13.82 6.98
CA GLY A 357 -0.60 13.69 5.81
C GLY A 357 0.86 13.43 6.14
N SER A 358 1.39 14.06 7.19
CA SER A 358 2.76 13.84 7.64
C SER A 358 3.04 12.39 8.07
N GLY A 359 2.00 11.63 8.47
CA GLY A 359 2.09 10.19 8.73
C GLY A 359 2.40 9.35 7.48
N PHE A 360 2.32 9.93 6.29
CA PHE A 360 2.71 9.34 5.00
C PHE A 360 3.96 10.04 4.42
N ASN A 361 4.78 10.65 5.25
CA ASN A 361 5.97 11.41 4.82
C ASN A 361 5.65 12.56 3.86
N TRP A 362 4.44 13.10 3.91
CA TRP A 362 4.09 14.34 3.24
C TRP A 362 4.59 15.54 4.05
N LYS A 363 5.25 16.49 3.40
CA LYS A 363 6.00 17.54 4.09
C LYS A 363 5.15 18.70 4.61
N ASP A 364 4.02 18.99 3.96
CA ASP A 364 3.16 20.12 4.29
C ASP A 364 1.97 19.66 5.15
N PRO A 365 1.52 20.45 6.13
CA PRO A 365 0.45 20.05 7.05
C PRO A 365 -0.95 20.27 6.43
N ASP A 366 -1.13 19.96 5.16
CA ASP A 366 -2.28 20.33 4.35
C ASP A 366 -3.05 19.15 3.75
N HIS A 367 -2.74 17.92 4.16
CA HIS A 367 -3.44 16.72 3.69
C HIS A 367 -3.78 15.77 4.83
N PHE A 368 -4.78 14.93 4.59
CA PHE A 368 -5.12 13.80 5.46
C PHE A 368 -5.70 12.67 4.62
N ARG A 369 -5.64 11.45 5.12
CA ARG A 369 -6.20 10.27 4.43
C ARG A 369 -7.50 9.84 5.08
N VAL A 370 -8.50 9.56 4.24
CA VAL A 370 -9.77 8.93 4.60
C VAL A 370 -9.89 7.58 3.91
N VAL A 371 -10.24 6.56 4.68
CA VAL A 371 -10.60 5.24 4.17
C VAL A 371 -12.10 5.23 3.89
N TYR A 372 -12.54 4.93 2.67
CA TYR A 372 -13.96 4.91 2.30
C TYR A 372 -14.56 3.49 2.23
N LEU A 373 -14.19 2.65 3.20
CA LEU A 373 -14.76 1.31 3.38
C LEU A 373 -16.12 1.26 4.09
N PRO A 374 -16.48 2.22 4.97
CA PRO A 374 -17.80 2.27 5.56
C PRO A 374 -18.89 2.46 4.50
N ARG A 375 -20.11 2.01 4.82
CA ARG A 375 -21.29 2.25 3.97
C ARG A 375 -21.56 3.75 3.79
N VAL A 376 -22.25 4.10 2.71
CA VAL A 376 -22.54 5.49 2.35
C VAL A 376 -23.18 6.28 3.49
N GLU A 377 -24.13 5.68 4.23
CA GLU A 377 -24.82 6.32 5.33
C GLU A 377 -23.86 6.72 6.48
N VAL A 378 -22.84 5.90 6.72
CA VAL A 378 -21.80 6.18 7.72
C VAL A 378 -20.85 7.27 7.23
N LEU A 379 -20.50 7.23 5.95
CA LEU A 379 -19.66 8.27 5.32
C LEU A 379 -20.41 9.62 5.26
N GLU A 380 -21.73 9.60 5.07
CA GLU A 380 -22.57 10.79 5.12
C GLU A 380 -22.52 11.45 6.50
N ASP A 381 -22.76 10.69 7.57
CA ASP A 381 -22.64 11.18 8.95
C ASP A 381 -21.24 11.77 9.22
N ALA A 382 -20.19 11.07 8.78
CA ALA A 382 -18.82 11.54 8.93
C ALA A 382 -18.57 12.86 8.19
N SER A 383 -19.05 12.99 6.95
CA SER A 383 -18.86 14.21 6.15
C SER A 383 -19.61 15.41 6.71
N VAL A 384 -20.83 15.21 7.24
CA VAL A 384 -21.57 16.24 7.96
C VAL A 384 -20.82 16.70 9.20
N LYS A 385 -20.35 15.78 10.02
CA LYS A 385 -19.57 16.09 11.23
C LYS A 385 -18.28 16.85 10.91
N LEU A 386 -17.58 16.47 9.83
CA LEU A 386 -16.38 17.16 9.39
C LEU A 386 -16.71 18.59 8.90
N ARG A 387 -17.78 18.76 8.13
CA ARG A 387 -18.26 20.08 7.68
C ARG A 387 -18.56 20.98 8.88
N ASP A 388 -19.37 20.49 9.82
CA ASP A 388 -19.75 21.23 11.03
C ASP A 388 -18.51 21.61 11.86
N PHE A 389 -17.54 20.70 11.97
CA PHE A 389 -16.29 20.98 12.66
C PHE A 389 -15.52 22.13 11.99
N LEU A 390 -15.38 22.08 10.68
CA LEU A 390 -14.63 23.09 9.92
C LEU A 390 -15.31 24.47 9.84
N GLU A 391 -16.59 24.58 10.17
CA GLU A 391 -17.27 25.89 10.24
C GLU A 391 -16.64 26.80 11.31
N TYR A 392 -16.29 26.23 12.46
CA TYR A 392 -15.75 27.00 13.59
C TYR A 392 -14.28 26.72 13.91
N TYR A 393 -13.73 25.59 13.44
CA TYR A 393 -12.39 25.19 13.77
C TYR A 393 -11.34 26.16 13.23
N ARG A 394 -10.44 26.57 14.13
CA ARG A 394 -9.19 27.28 13.81
C ARG A 394 -8.14 26.76 14.79
N GLN A 395 -6.99 26.31 14.27
CA GLN A 395 -5.90 25.78 15.07
C GLN A 395 -5.14 26.85 15.82
#